data_bfba04e37bbba57fab2eafc28b8a2f9d
#
_entry.id   bfba04e37bbba57fab2eafc28b8a2f9d
#
_cell.length_a   1.000
_cell.length_b   1.000
_cell.length_c   1.000
_cell.angle_alpha   90.00
_cell.angle_beta   90.00
_cell.angle_gamma   90.00
#
_symmetry.space_group_name_H-M   'P 1'
#
loop_
_entity.id
_entity.type
_entity.pdbx_description
1 polymer ?
#
loop_
_entity_poly.entity_id
_entity_poly.type
_entity_poly.pdbx_seq_one_letter_code
_entity_poly.pdbx_strand_id
1 'polypeptide(L)'
;IGGSVKPIAPMIGEGLKVPHIGWNRLIFPKDREKSKLFQYINEGDCVYFVHSYAGVDCDAFVSARTEYGAELTAAVERGNVYGTQFHPEKSGEVGLKILKAFCEL
;
A
#
# COMPACT_ATOMS: atom_id res chain seq x y z
N ILE A 1 -8.26 -6.72 -11.51
CA ILE A 1 -6.94 -7.12 -10.97
C ILE A 1 -7.07 -8.50 -10.37
N GLY A 2 -6.20 -9.41 -10.80
CA GLY A 2 -6.17 -10.76 -10.27
C GLY A 2 -5.59 -10.81 -8.88
N GLY A 3 -5.99 -11.81 -8.09
CA GLY A 3 -5.51 -12.01 -6.74
C GLY A 3 -6.64 -12.34 -5.79
N SER A 4 -6.33 -12.34 -4.51
CA SER A 4 -7.27 -12.65 -3.43
C SER A 4 -7.09 -11.69 -2.28
N VAL A 5 -8.05 -11.67 -1.36
CA VAL A 5 -7.93 -10.94 -0.10
C VAL A 5 -7.98 -11.94 1.04
N LYS A 6 -6.98 -11.90 1.92
CA LYS A 6 -6.85 -12.83 3.04
C LYS A 6 -6.54 -12.12 4.34
N PRO A 7 -6.86 -12.72 5.51
CA PRO A 7 -6.51 -12.15 6.81
C PRO A 7 -5.00 -11.99 6.96
N ILE A 8 -4.56 -10.91 7.59
CA ILE A 8 -3.13 -10.66 7.82
C ILE A 8 -2.60 -11.42 9.04
N ALA A 9 -3.44 -11.79 9.99
CA ALA A 9 -3.00 -12.41 11.24
C ALA A 9 -2.05 -13.60 11.04
N PRO A 10 -2.33 -14.58 10.16
CA PRO A 10 -1.39 -15.68 9.94
C PRO A 10 -0.09 -15.28 9.26
N MET A 11 -0.05 -14.12 8.59
CA MET A 11 1.11 -13.66 7.83
C MET A 11 2.13 -12.92 8.70
N ILE A 12 1.67 -12.19 9.70
CA ILE A 12 2.51 -11.24 10.44
C ILE A 12 3.15 -11.81 11.70
N GLY A 13 2.78 -13.00 12.09
CA GLY A 13 3.32 -13.65 13.27
C GLY A 13 2.70 -13.15 14.57
N GLU A 14 3.17 -13.73 15.68
CA GLU A 14 2.64 -13.44 17.01
C GLU A 14 3.15 -12.10 17.53
N GLY A 15 2.37 -11.49 18.42
CA GLY A 15 2.77 -10.29 19.13
C GLY A 15 2.40 -8.99 18.46
N LEU A 16 1.92 -9.04 17.21
CA LEU A 16 1.44 -7.85 16.52
C LEU A 16 -0.09 -7.77 16.55
N LYS A 17 -0.60 -6.56 16.66
CA LYS A 17 -2.04 -6.34 16.77
C LYS A 17 -2.73 -6.47 15.42
N VAL A 18 -3.95 -7.01 15.43
CA VAL A 18 -4.87 -7.01 14.30
C VAL A 18 -6.16 -6.35 14.78
N PRO A 19 -6.65 -5.31 14.09
CA PRO A 19 -6.15 -4.78 12.81
C PRO A 19 -4.80 -4.07 12.93
N HIS A 20 -4.09 -4.00 11.81
CA HIS A 20 -2.92 -3.14 11.66
C HIS A 20 -3.41 -1.69 11.62
N ILE A 21 -3.03 -0.91 12.62
CA ILE A 21 -3.43 0.50 12.75
C ILE A 21 -2.16 1.31 12.98
N GLY A 22 -1.96 2.34 12.16
CA GLY A 22 -0.84 3.25 12.37
C GLY A 22 -0.20 3.72 11.08
N TRP A 23 0.91 4.44 11.25
CA TRP A 23 1.68 5.01 10.16
C TRP A 23 2.82 4.07 9.81
N ASN A 24 2.86 3.62 8.57
CA ASN A 24 3.91 2.73 8.08
C ASN A 24 4.45 3.23 6.75
N ARG A 25 5.71 2.88 6.50
CA ARG A 25 6.43 3.30 5.30
C ARG A 25 5.94 2.55 4.07
N LEU A 26 5.91 3.27 2.94
CA LEU A 26 5.71 2.65 1.64
C LEU A 26 7.05 2.19 1.08
N ILE A 27 7.06 0.97 0.54
CA ILE A 27 8.21 0.37 -0.12
C ILE A 27 7.81 0.11 -1.56
N PHE A 28 8.60 0.62 -2.50
CA PHE A 28 8.29 0.43 -3.92
C PHE A 28 9.02 -0.78 -4.48
N PRO A 29 8.38 -1.57 -5.36
CA PRO A 29 9.05 -2.71 -6.02
C PRO A 29 10.26 -2.24 -6.80
N LYS A 30 11.36 -3.00 -6.74
CA LYS A 30 12.63 -2.66 -7.41
C LYS A 30 12.68 -3.15 -8.85
N ASP A 31 11.80 -4.07 -9.23
CA ASP A 31 11.77 -4.71 -10.54
C ASP A 31 10.89 -3.99 -11.55
N ARG A 32 10.39 -2.81 -11.21
CA ARG A 32 9.51 -2.02 -12.08
C ARG A 32 9.62 -0.55 -11.75
N GLU A 33 9.14 0.29 -12.67
CA GLU A 33 9.14 1.73 -12.47
C GLU A 33 8.19 2.13 -11.34
N LYS A 34 8.54 3.22 -10.66
CA LYS A 34 7.69 3.84 -9.66
C LYS A 34 6.37 4.27 -10.29
N SER A 35 5.27 3.92 -9.65
CA SER A 35 3.94 4.28 -10.12
C SER A 35 3.79 5.81 -10.22
N LYS A 36 3.06 6.26 -11.24
CA LYS A 36 2.70 7.68 -11.39
C LYS A 36 1.85 8.19 -10.22
N LEU A 37 1.14 7.28 -9.54
CA LEU A 37 0.38 7.63 -8.34
C LEU A 37 1.31 8.13 -7.23
N PHE A 38 2.57 7.70 -7.21
CA PHE A 38 3.54 8.06 -6.19
C PHE A 38 4.61 9.04 -6.69
N GLN A 39 4.35 9.73 -7.79
CA GLN A 39 5.36 10.60 -8.41
C GLN A 39 5.83 11.76 -7.54
N TYR A 40 5.04 12.18 -6.57
CA TYR A 40 5.36 13.32 -5.69
C TYR A 40 5.86 12.89 -4.31
N ILE A 41 5.96 11.60 -4.05
CA ILE A 41 6.43 11.08 -2.77
C ILE A 41 7.65 10.19 -2.97
N ASN A 42 8.31 9.86 -1.87
CA ASN A 42 9.53 9.05 -1.87
C ASN A 42 9.32 7.76 -1.11
N GLU A 43 10.12 6.74 -1.45
CA GLU A 43 10.14 5.51 -0.68
C GLU A 43 10.51 5.83 0.76
N GLY A 44 9.81 5.21 1.70
CA GLY A 44 9.99 5.48 3.11
C GLY A 44 8.99 6.50 3.66
N ASP A 45 8.29 7.24 2.80
CA ASP A 45 7.22 8.11 3.26
C ASP A 45 6.10 7.28 3.88
N CYS A 46 5.54 7.77 4.99
CA CYS A 46 4.55 7.03 5.76
C CYS A 46 3.12 7.41 5.40
N VAL A 47 2.26 6.42 5.40
CA VAL A 47 0.81 6.59 5.19
C VAL A 47 0.06 5.85 6.29
N TYR A 48 -1.21 6.19 6.45
CA TYR A 48 -2.03 5.64 7.54
C TYR A 48 -2.77 4.38 7.11
N PHE A 49 -2.59 3.33 7.92
CA PHE A 49 -3.24 2.02 7.72
C PHE A 49 -4.23 1.73 8.81
N VAL A 50 -5.35 1.13 8.45
CA VAL A 50 -6.26 0.47 9.38
C VAL A 50 -6.93 -0.69 8.63
N HIS A 51 -6.41 -1.91 8.83
CA HIS A 51 -6.94 -3.07 8.11
C HIS A 51 -6.63 -4.38 8.83
N SER A 52 -7.45 -5.39 8.56
CA SER A 52 -7.27 -6.76 9.06
C SER A 52 -7.01 -7.76 7.94
N TYR A 53 -7.16 -7.34 6.69
CA TYR A 53 -7.00 -8.15 5.49
C TYR A 53 -6.04 -7.47 4.53
N ALA A 54 -5.39 -8.24 3.68
CA ALA A 54 -4.51 -7.70 2.65
C ALA A 54 -4.66 -8.48 1.35
N GLY A 55 -4.33 -7.82 0.24
CA GLY A 55 -4.29 -8.46 -1.06
C GLY A 55 -3.11 -9.42 -1.16
N VAL A 56 -3.35 -10.59 -1.74
CA VAL A 56 -2.32 -11.62 -1.99
C VAL A 56 -2.46 -12.13 -3.41
N ASP A 57 -1.43 -12.83 -3.89
CA ASP A 57 -1.40 -13.39 -5.25
C ASP A 57 -1.65 -12.34 -6.33
N CYS A 58 -1.18 -11.11 -6.09
CA CYS A 58 -1.34 -9.99 -7.00
C CYS A 58 0.00 -9.31 -7.33
N ASP A 59 1.11 -10.02 -7.18
CA ASP A 59 2.47 -9.46 -7.30
C ASP A 59 2.70 -8.69 -8.60
N ALA A 60 2.10 -9.15 -9.70
CA ALA A 60 2.24 -8.49 -11.00
C ALA A 60 1.66 -7.06 -11.00
N PHE A 61 0.75 -6.77 -10.08
CA PHE A 61 0.03 -5.50 -10.02
C PHE A 61 0.44 -4.63 -8.83
N VAL A 62 1.32 -5.11 -7.96
CA VAL A 62 1.72 -4.37 -6.77
C VAL A 62 2.54 -3.15 -7.15
N SER A 63 2.11 -1.97 -6.70
CA SER A 63 2.82 -0.71 -6.88
C SER A 63 3.49 -0.23 -5.60
N ALA A 64 3.09 -0.73 -4.45
CA ALA A 64 3.75 -0.47 -3.18
C ALA A 64 3.46 -1.58 -2.18
N ARG A 65 4.41 -1.78 -1.27
CA ARG A 65 4.29 -2.68 -0.12
C ARG A 65 4.55 -1.93 1.16
N THR A 66 4.21 -2.52 2.28
CA THR A 66 4.57 -2.05 3.60
C THR A 66 4.99 -3.24 4.46
N GLU A 67 5.78 -3.00 5.48
CA GLU A 67 6.20 -4.06 6.40
C GLU A 67 5.47 -3.95 7.73
N TYR A 68 4.80 -5.03 8.11
CA TYR A 68 4.15 -5.17 9.41
C TYR A 68 4.21 -6.65 9.82
N GLY A 69 5.38 -7.08 10.29
CA GLY A 69 5.66 -8.49 10.59
C GLY A 69 5.88 -9.35 9.35
N ALA A 70 5.45 -8.87 8.20
CA ALA A 70 5.65 -9.45 6.88
C ALA A 70 5.47 -8.31 5.86
N GLU A 71 5.94 -8.51 4.64
CA GLU A 71 5.66 -7.55 3.58
C GLU A 71 4.22 -7.72 3.12
N LEU A 72 3.43 -6.68 3.30
CA LEU A 72 2.01 -6.65 2.91
C LEU A 72 1.82 -5.77 1.69
N THR A 73 0.89 -6.14 0.82
CA THR A 73 0.50 -5.30 -0.32
C THR A 73 -0.14 -4.02 0.20
N ALA A 74 0.42 -2.87 -0.18
CA ALA A 74 -0.10 -1.57 0.19
C ALA A 74 -0.88 -0.91 -0.94
N ALA A 75 -0.49 -1.14 -2.19
CA ALA A 75 -1.16 -0.57 -3.35
C ALA A 75 -0.98 -1.47 -4.56
N VAL A 76 -1.97 -1.42 -5.45
CA VAL A 76 -1.97 -2.15 -6.71
C VAL A 76 -2.41 -1.23 -7.84
N GLU A 77 -1.99 -1.54 -9.07
CA GLU A 77 -2.48 -0.84 -10.24
C GLU A 77 -2.50 -1.73 -11.48
N ARG A 78 -3.44 -1.45 -12.36
CA ARG A 78 -3.52 -2.10 -13.66
C ARG A 78 -4.13 -1.11 -14.65
N GLY A 79 -3.34 -0.68 -15.63
CA GLY A 79 -3.80 0.32 -16.59
C GLY A 79 -4.16 1.63 -15.85
N ASN A 80 -5.41 2.01 -15.90
CA ASN A 80 -5.93 3.20 -15.23
C ASN A 80 -6.73 2.90 -13.95
N VAL A 81 -6.61 1.67 -13.43
CA VAL A 81 -7.26 1.25 -12.19
C VAL A 81 -6.21 1.23 -11.08
N TYR A 82 -6.49 1.92 -9.98
CA TYR A 82 -5.60 2.03 -8.83
C TYR A 82 -6.33 1.64 -7.56
N GLY A 83 -5.65 0.90 -6.68
CA GLY A 83 -6.19 0.53 -5.38
C GLY A 83 -5.15 0.73 -4.30
N THR A 84 -5.58 1.22 -3.13
CA THR A 84 -4.71 1.38 -1.97
C THR A 84 -5.32 0.69 -0.77
N GLN A 85 -4.47 0.06 0.05
CA GLN A 85 -4.88 -0.51 1.33
C GLN A 85 -4.97 0.60 2.39
N PHE A 86 -4.08 1.58 2.31
CA PHE A 86 -4.06 2.73 3.21
C PHE A 86 -5.12 3.77 2.80
N HIS A 87 -5.30 4.75 3.67
CA HIS A 87 -6.26 5.84 3.46
C HIS A 87 -5.51 7.12 3.10
N PRO A 88 -5.41 7.49 1.80
CA PRO A 88 -4.74 8.74 1.43
C PRO A 88 -5.34 9.96 2.12
N GLU A 89 -6.67 9.99 2.28
CA GLU A 89 -7.38 11.10 2.92
C GLU A 89 -7.05 11.27 4.39
N LYS A 90 -6.45 10.25 5.02
CA LYS A 90 -6.02 10.26 6.42
C LYS A 90 -4.50 10.26 6.57
N SER A 91 -3.77 10.40 5.47
CA SER A 91 -2.31 10.25 5.46
C SER A 91 -1.57 11.59 5.39
N GLY A 92 -2.19 12.68 5.82
CA GLY A 92 -1.54 13.99 5.91
C GLY A 92 -1.03 14.50 4.57
N GLU A 93 0.13 15.16 4.57
CA GLU A 93 0.72 15.74 3.36
C GLU A 93 1.09 14.68 2.32
N VAL A 94 1.58 13.54 2.75
CA VAL A 94 1.90 12.41 1.84
C VAL A 94 0.63 11.98 1.12
N GLY A 95 -0.48 11.85 1.85
CA GLY A 95 -1.77 11.50 1.27
C GLY A 95 -2.27 12.54 0.26
N LEU A 96 -2.10 13.82 0.58
CA LEU A 96 -2.49 14.90 -0.33
C LEU A 96 -1.69 14.84 -1.64
N LYS A 97 -0.41 14.53 -1.56
CA LYS A 97 0.44 14.37 -2.76
C LYS A 97 0.00 13.19 -3.62
N ILE A 98 -0.43 12.10 -2.98
CA ILE A 98 -0.96 10.94 -3.69
C ILE A 98 -2.28 11.28 -4.39
N LEU A 99 -3.18 11.98 -3.70
CA LEU A 99 -4.45 12.41 -4.28
C LEU A 99 -4.23 13.39 -5.44
N LYS A 100 -3.27 14.32 -5.29
CA LYS A 100 -2.89 15.23 -6.38
C LYS A 100 -2.43 14.45 -7.60
N ALA A 101 -1.55 13.48 -7.42
CA ALA A 101 -1.05 12.65 -8.51
C ALA A 101 -2.20 11.91 -9.20
N PHE A 102 -3.13 11.37 -8.42
CA PHE A 102 -4.30 10.68 -8.97
C PHE A 102 -5.16 11.60 -9.84
N CYS A 103 -5.38 12.83 -9.39
CA CYS A 103 -6.16 13.80 -10.14
C CYS A 103 -5.49 14.22 -11.45
N GLU A 104 -4.18 14.06 -11.57
CA GLU A 104 -3.40 14.42 -12.76
C GLU A 104 -3.24 13.26 -13.75
N LEU A 105 -3.74 12.08 -13.42
CA LEU A 105 -3.62 10.91 -14.29
C LEU A 105 -4.59 10.93 -15.47
#